data_805bac473b27491bb60376024a4bad3b
#
_entry.id   805bac473b27491bb60376024a4bad3b
#
_cell.length_a   1.000
_cell.length_b   1.000
_cell.length_c   1.000
_cell.angle_alpha   90.00
_cell.angle_beta   90.00
_cell.angle_gamma   90.00
#
_symmetry.space_group_name_H-M   'P 1'
#
loop_
_entity.id
_entity.type
_entity.pdbx_description
1 polymer ?
#
loop_
_entity_poly.entity_id
_entity_poly.type
_entity_poly.pdbx_seq_one_letter_code
_entity_poly.pdbx_strand_id
1 'polypeptide(L)'
;TPLPVLPEPTPPVPLFWWDAKGKKLDGGDDSRLFTTGNFGDIASKEIVEQVGKLLTRLPPPGERKLLAIGSVLHTARNGDIIWGTGAKGSKLALAPGVTELSVHAVRGPLTAEMLRRNGIDISGIQAFFDPGCLIPVLYRAQIDEARRRGGAHPGGTKIIPHYRDDREW
;
A
#
# COMPACT_ATOMS: atom_id res chain seq x y z
N THR A 1 -11.15 -32.25 -32.33
CA THR A 1 -11.64 -31.45 -31.20
C THR A 1 -10.84 -30.16 -31.21
N PRO A 2 -11.45 -28.95 -31.31
CA PRO A 2 -10.71 -27.72 -31.26
C PRO A 2 -10.03 -27.58 -29.88
N LEU A 3 -8.79 -27.08 -29.87
CA LEU A 3 -8.07 -26.81 -28.63
C LEU A 3 -8.85 -25.78 -27.80
N PRO A 4 -8.87 -25.89 -26.46
CA PRO A 4 -9.51 -24.90 -25.62
C PRO A 4 -8.84 -23.55 -25.86
N VAL A 5 -9.65 -22.54 -26.16
CA VAL A 5 -9.20 -21.16 -26.25
C VAL A 5 -8.73 -20.77 -24.85
N LEU A 6 -7.43 -20.49 -24.72
CA LEU A 6 -6.90 -19.97 -23.46
C LEU A 6 -7.57 -18.62 -23.18
N PRO A 7 -7.98 -18.36 -21.93
CA PRO A 7 -8.55 -17.06 -21.58
C PRO A 7 -7.53 -15.95 -21.88
N GLU A 8 -8.01 -14.86 -22.45
CA GLU A 8 -7.19 -13.67 -22.69
C GLU A 8 -6.48 -13.26 -21.38
N PRO A 9 -5.19 -12.91 -21.44
CA PRO A 9 -4.48 -12.47 -20.25
C PRO A 9 -5.15 -11.22 -19.69
N THR A 10 -5.58 -11.28 -18.44
CA THR A 10 -6.16 -10.13 -17.74
C THR A 10 -5.15 -8.97 -17.74
N PRO A 11 -5.54 -7.78 -18.21
CA PRO A 11 -4.61 -6.66 -18.23
C PRO A 11 -4.15 -6.29 -16.81
N PRO A 12 -2.89 -5.84 -16.63
CA PRO A 12 -2.38 -5.46 -15.33
C PRO A 12 -3.21 -4.34 -14.69
N VAL A 13 -3.55 -4.52 -13.40
CA VAL A 13 -4.34 -3.55 -12.63
C VAL A 13 -3.50 -2.30 -12.32
N PRO A 14 -3.99 -1.09 -12.58
CA PRO A 14 -3.33 0.14 -12.19
C PRO A 14 -3.29 0.24 -10.66
N LEU A 15 -2.10 0.09 -10.05
CA LEU A 15 -1.86 0.22 -8.62
C LEU A 15 -0.90 1.37 -8.38
N PHE A 16 -1.23 2.26 -7.46
CA PHE A 16 -0.32 3.28 -7.02
C PHE A 16 0.48 2.81 -5.81
N TRP A 17 1.79 2.86 -5.92
CA TRP A 17 2.72 2.79 -4.80
C TRP A 17 3.80 3.85 -4.99
N TRP A 18 4.41 4.25 -3.88
CA TRP A 18 5.50 5.21 -3.95
C TRP A 18 6.78 4.51 -4.38
N ASP A 19 7.19 4.68 -5.63
CA ASP A 19 8.49 4.19 -6.11
C ASP A 19 9.55 5.28 -5.87
N ALA A 20 10.38 5.05 -4.86
CA ALA A 20 11.47 5.96 -4.52
C ALA A 20 12.70 5.84 -5.43
N LYS A 21 12.71 4.88 -6.37
CA LYS A 21 13.84 4.71 -7.29
C LYS A 21 14.05 5.97 -8.10
N GLY A 22 15.22 6.60 -7.92
CA GLY A 22 15.64 7.77 -8.67
C GLY A 22 15.13 9.13 -8.17
N LYS A 23 14.36 9.20 -7.08
CA LYS A 23 14.01 10.49 -6.49
C LYS A 23 15.01 10.89 -5.41
N LYS A 24 15.77 11.94 -5.64
CA LYS A 24 16.46 12.68 -4.57
C LYS A 24 15.36 13.27 -3.69
N LEU A 25 15.37 12.98 -2.39
CA LEU A 25 14.65 13.79 -1.44
C LEU A 25 15.39 15.12 -1.32
N ASP A 26 14.66 16.20 -1.51
CA ASP A 26 15.20 17.54 -1.37
C ASP A 26 15.86 17.69 0.02
N GLY A 27 17.18 17.93 0.03
CA GLY A 27 17.90 18.51 1.14
C GLY A 27 18.70 17.60 2.07
N GLY A 28 18.88 16.32 1.81
CA GLY A 28 19.71 15.45 2.66
C GLY A 28 20.66 14.54 1.89
N ASP A 29 21.90 14.48 2.30
CA ASP A 29 22.92 13.53 1.82
C ASP A 29 22.68 12.12 2.36
N ASP A 30 21.50 11.56 2.07
CA ASP A 30 21.11 10.23 2.54
C ASP A 30 20.89 9.27 1.36
N SER A 31 21.86 9.27 0.46
CA SER A 31 21.91 8.36 -0.71
C SER A 31 21.85 6.86 -0.33
N ARG A 32 22.07 6.52 0.94
CA ARG A 32 22.09 5.13 1.43
C ARG A 32 20.72 4.56 1.77
N LEU A 33 19.70 5.39 2.04
CA LEU A 33 18.36 4.93 2.43
C LEU A 33 17.48 4.52 1.24
N PHE A 34 17.85 4.89 0.03
CA PHE A 34 17.00 4.74 -1.16
C PHE A 34 17.44 3.65 -2.15
N THR A 35 18.56 2.98 -1.89
CA THR A 35 19.01 1.83 -2.72
C THR A 35 18.16 0.57 -2.50
N THR A 36 17.46 0.46 -1.36
CA THR A 36 16.68 -0.73 -1.00
C THR A 36 15.17 -0.58 -1.18
N GLY A 37 14.68 0.64 -1.46
CA GLY A 37 13.24 0.92 -1.55
C GLY A 37 12.55 0.99 -0.17
N ASN A 38 11.31 1.46 -0.16
CA ASN A 38 10.45 1.43 1.03
C ASN A 38 9.73 0.08 1.10
N PHE A 39 9.92 -0.65 2.20
CA PHE A 39 9.28 -1.95 2.42
C PHE A 39 7.77 -1.93 2.21
N GLY A 40 7.08 -0.92 2.76
CA GLY A 40 5.62 -0.79 2.61
C GLY A 40 5.17 -0.60 1.17
N ASP A 41 5.94 0.15 0.39
CA ASP A 41 5.62 0.40 -1.02
C ASP A 41 5.84 -0.86 -1.86
N ILE A 42 6.94 -1.60 -1.62
CA ILE A 42 7.21 -2.89 -2.28
C ILE A 42 6.13 -3.90 -1.90
N ALA A 43 5.80 -4.00 -0.61
CA ALA A 43 4.77 -4.89 -0.12
C ALA A 43 3.39 -4.60 -0.73
N SER A 44 3.09 -3.34 -1.05
CA SER A 44 1.82 -2.97 -1.71
C SER A 44 1.63 -3.72 -3.02
N LYS A 45 2.63 -3.70 -3.88
CA LYS A 45 2.60 -4.40 -5.16
C LYS A 45 2.44 -5.91 -4.96
N GLU A 46 3.32 -6.51 -4.17
CA GLU A 46 3.33 -7.96 -3.99
C GLU A 46 2.06 -8.51 -3.35
N ILE A 47 1.52 -7.83 -2.33
CA ILE A 47 0.30 -8.28 -1.67
C ILE A 47 -0.89 -8.21 -2.60
N VAL A 48 -1.05 -7.11 -3.36
CA VAL A 48 -2.15 -6.98 -4.31
C VAL A 48 -2.06 -8.05 -5.38
N GLU A 49 -0.88 -8.33 -5.93
CA GLU A 49 -0.68 -9.35 -6.95
C GLU A 49 -0.97 -10.76 -6.41
N GLN A 50 -0.52 -11.09 -5.21
CA GLN A 50 -0.77 -12.40 -4.60
C GLN A 50 -2.23 -12.63 -4.21
N VAL A 51 -2.87 -11.62 -3.61
CA VAL A 51 -4.28 -11.71 -3.19
C VAL A 51 -5.20 -11.76 -4.41
N GLY A 52 -4.96 -10.90 -5.38
CA GLY A 52 -5.77 -10.81 -6.60
C GLY A 52 -5.46 -11.87 -7.64
N LYS A 53 -4.33 -12.59 -7.51
CA LYS A 53 -3.79 -13.49 -8.56
C LYS A 53 -3.70 -12.77 -9.92
N LEU A 54 -3.21 -11.56 -9.89
CA LEU A 54 -3.12 -10.65 -11.04
C LEU A 54 -1.77 -9.94 -11.07
N LEU A 55 -1.47 -9.28 -12.16
CA LEU A 55 -0.32 -8.39 -12.28
C LEU A 55 -0.75 -6.95 -12.03
N THR A 56 0.18 -6.14 -11.54
CA THR A 56 -0.02 -4.70 -11.35
C THR A 56 0.98 -3.89 -12.16
N ARG A 57 0.63 -2.64 -12.43
CA ARG A 57 1.50 -1.65 -13.04
C ARG A 57 1.31 -0.27 -12.43
N LEU A 58 2.29 0.59 -12.54
CA LEU A 58 2.11 2.01 -12.20
C LEU A 58 1.14 2.67 -13.18
N PRO A 59 0.14 3.41 -12.69
CA PRO A 59 -0.79 4.12 -13.54
C PRO A 59 -0.11 5.32 -14.22
N PRO A 60 -0.35 5.56 -15.51
CA PRO A 60 -0.03 6.84 -16.12
C PRO A 60 -0.86 7.97 -15.48
N PRO A 61 -0.45 9.23 -15.66
CA PRO A 61 -1.20 10.37 -15.16
C PRO A 61 -2.66 10.37 -15.65
N GLY A 62 -3.61 10.52 -14.71
CA GLY A 62 -5.04 10.62 -15.02
C GLY A 62 -5.79 9.29 -15.08
N GLU A 63 -5.10 8.16 -15.09
CA GLU A 63 -5.77 6.86 -15.07
C GLU A 63 -6.31 6.54 -13.68
N ARG A 64 -7.51 5.90 -13.64
CA ARG A 64 -8.09 5.30 -12.43
C ARG A 64 -7.16 4.23 -11.88
N LYS A 65 -6.98 4.21 -10.55
CA LYS A 65 -6.02 3.33 -9.90
C LYS A 65 -6.53 2.77 -8.57
N LEU A 66 -5.91 1.70 -8.14
CA LEU A 66 -6.06 1.12 -6.81
C LEU A 66 -5.06 1.80 -5.84
N LEU A 67 -5.53 2.14 -4.65
CA LEU A 67 -4.73 2.60 -3.51
C LEU A 67 -4.86 1.56 -2.39
N ALA A 68 -3.78 0.84 -2.08
CA ALA A 68 -3.80 -0.26 -1.12
C ALA A 68 -3.01 0.06 0.16
N ILE A 69 -1.71 -0.18 0.20
CA ILE A 69 -0.90 0.00 1.41
C ILE A 69 -0.35 1.43 1.50
N GLY A 70 -0.14 1.88 2.72
CA GLY A 70 0.53 3.14 3.00
C GLY A 70 -0.42 4.31 3.25
N SER A 71 0.16 5.48 3.49
CA SER A 71 -0.57 6.73 3.75
C SER A 71 -0.69 7.55 2.46
N VAL A 72 -1.19 6.94 1.39
CA VAL A 72 -1.20 7.51 0.04
C VAL A 72 -2.54 8.09 -0.40
N LEU A 73 -3.54 8.12 0.49
CA LEU A 73 -4.88 8.61 0.19
C LEU A 73 -4.91 10.05 -0.36
N HIS A 74 -3.93 10.88 0.02
CA HIS A 74 -3.79 12.25 -0.52
C HIS A 74 -3.49 12.31 -2.02
N THR A 75 -3.18 11.17 -2.64
CA THR A 75 -2.96 11.05 -4.10
C THR A 75 -4.20 10.59 -4.85
N ALA A 76 -5.31 10.36 -4.13
CA ALA A 76 -6.57 9.92 -4.71
C ALA A 76 -7.14 10.94 -5.70
N ARG A 77 -7.83 10.43 -6.71
CA ARG A 77 -8.57 11.18 -7.73
C ARG A 77 -9.95 10.54 -7.91
N ASN A 78 -10.87 11.27 -8.52
CA ASN A 78 -12.21 10.74 -8.82
C ASN A 78 -12.13 9.41 -9.57
N GLY A 79 -12.94 8.46 -9.13
CA GLY A 79 -13.02 7.11 -9.67
C GLY A 79 -11.98 6.13 -9.13
N ASP A 80 -11.02 6.55 -8.31
CA ASP A 80 -10.02 5.64 -7.71
C ASP A 80 -10.67 4.64 -6.75
N ILE A 81 -10.03 3.49 -6.61
CA ILE A 81 -10.46 2.40 -5.71
C ILE A 81 -9.60 2.44 -4.45
N ILE A 82 -10.24 2.42 -3.29
CA ILE A 82 -9.59 2.46 -1.99
C ILE A 82 -9.73 1.10 -1.31
N TRP A 83 -8.60 0.45 -1.03
CA TRP A 83 -8.54 -0.87 -0.41
C TRP A 83 -7.41 -0.93 0.65
N GLY A 84 -7.64 -0.31 1.82
CA GLY A 84 -6.77 -0.40 2.99
C GLY A 84 -5.83 0.78 3.21
N THR A 85 -5.64 1.68 2.26
CA THR A 85 -4.82 2.88 2.46
C THR A 85 -5.39 3.80 3.54
N GLY A 86 -4.54 4.64 4.10
CA GLY A 86 -4.92 5.62 5.12
C GLY A 86 -4.54 7.05 4.78
N ALA A 87 -5.09 7.97 5.55
CA ALA A 87 -4.67 9.37 5.54
C ALA A 87 -3.26 9.52 6.14
N LYS A 88 -2.53 10.51 5.67
CA LYS A 88 -1.24 10.91 6.26
C LYS A 88 -1.49 11.98 7.33
N GLY A 89 -0.98 11.77 8.56
CA GLY A 89 -1.29 12.53 9.76
C GLY A 89 -1.49 14.05 9.60
N SER A 90 -0.62 14.76 8.90
CA SER A 90 -0.76 16.19 8.63
C SER A 90 -1.60 16.53 7.38
N LYS A 91 -1.98 15.53 6.58
CA LYS A 91 -2.74 15.69 5.33
C LYS A 91 -4.09 14.97 5.49
N LEU A 92 -4.98 15.59 6.23
CA LEU A 92 -6.32 15.05 6.51
C LEU A 92 -7.37 15.50 5.49
N ALA A 93 -6.95 16.03 4.35
CA ALA A 93 -7.85 16.43 3.27
C ALA A 93 -7.51 15.67 1.99
N LEU A 94 -8.52 15.41 1.19
CA LEU A 94 -8.36 14.98 -0.19
C LEU A 94 -7.87 16.15 -1.06
N ALA A 95 -7.34 15.84 -2.23
CA ALA A 95 -7.05 16.87 -3.21
C ALA A 95 -8.35 17.63 -3.58
N PRO A 96 -8.28 18.94 -3.87
CA PRO A 96 -9.45 19.70 -4.30
C PRO A 96 -10.14 19.05 -5.51
N GLY A 97 -11.49 18.99 -5.46
CA GLY A 97 -12.29 18.42 -6.53
C GLY A 97 -12.46 16.90 -6.50
N VAL A 98 -11.90 16.21 -5.50
CA VAL A 98 -12.18 14.77 -5.30
C VAL A 98 -13.50 14.63 -4.55
N THR A 99 -14.50 14.10 -5.24
CA THR A 99 -15.89 13.92 -4.74
C THR A 99 -16.39 12.48 -4.87
N GLU A 100 -15.67 11.62 -5.62
CA GLU A 100 -16.10 10.27 -5.91
C GLU A 100 -14.95 9.28 -5.78
N LEU A 101 -15.06 8.32 -4.85
CA LEU A 101 -14.13 7.23 -4.65
C LEU A 101 -14.91 5.92 -4.43
N SER A 102 -14.37 4.81 -4.92
CA SER A 102 -14.89 3.47 -4.63
C SER A 102 -14.21 2.93 -3.38
N VAL A 103 -14.84 3.07 -2.21
CA VAL A 103 -14.21 2.77 -0.91
C VAL A 103 -14.67 1.42 -0.39
N HIS A 104 -13.78 0.42 -0.35
CA HIS A 104 -14.06 -0.94 0.13
C HIS A 104 -13.45 -1.21 1.51
N ALA A 105 -12.28 -0.68 1.77
CA ALA A 105 -11.60 -0.77 3.05
C ALA A 105 -10.68 0.43 3.25
N VAL A 106 -10.48 0.83 4.49
CA VAL A 106 -9.51 1.86 4.87
C VAL A 106 -8.73 1.39 6.08
N ARG A 107 -7.54 1.94 6.29
CA ARG A 107 -6.66 1.53 7.37
C ARG A 107 -7.28 1.66 8.77
N GLY A 108 -8.17 2.61 8.97
CA GLY A 108 -8.80 2.78 10.27
C GLY A 108 -9.93 3.83 10.29
N PRO A 109 -10.66 3.91 11.41
CA PRO A 109 -11.85 4.74 11.53
C PRO A 109 -11.59 6.23 11.33
N LEU A 110 -10.42 6.75 11.69
CA LEU A 110 -10.06 8.15 11.45
C LEU A 110 -9.99 8.48 9.95
N THR A 111 -9.55 7.52 9.14
CA THR A 111 -9.54 7.68 7.68
C THR A 111 -10.96 7.69 7.13
N ALA A 112 -11.84 6.80 7.60
CA ALA A 112 -13.23 6.77 7.22
C ALA A 112 -13.95 8.08 7.58
N GLU A 113 -13.74 8.57 8.79
CA GLU A 113 -14.31 9.84 9.23
C GLU A 113 -13.81 11.03 8.40
N MET A 114 -12.54 11.04 8.03
CA MET A 114 -12.00 12.05 7.13
C MET A 114 -12.66 12.00 5.75
N LEU A 115 -12.85 10.82 5.18
CA LEU A 115 -13.54 10.64 3.90
C LEU A 115 -14.99 11.15 3.99
N ARG A 116 -15.71 10.76 5.04
CA ARG A 116 -17.09 11.20 5.29
C ARG A 116 -17.21 12.73 5.38
N ARG A 117 -16.28 13.39 6.10
CA ARG A 117 -16.24 14.86 6.22
C ARG A 117 -15.95 15.56 4.90
N ASN A 118 -15.28 14.87 3.97
CA ASN A 118 -15.03 15.36 2.62
C ASN A 118 -16.17 14.97 1.63
N GLY A 119 -17.29 14.46 2.12
CA GLY A 119 -18.46 14.14 1.30
C GLY A 119 -18.34 12.84 0.50
N ILE A 120 -17.33 12.01 0.78
CA ILE A 120 -17.16 10.72 0.11
C ILE A 120 -18.12 9.69 0.72
N ASP A 121 -18.82 8.95 -0.12
CA ASP A 121 -19.61 7.79 0.30
C ASP A 121 -18.69 6.70 0.86
N ILE A 122 -18.92 6.33 2.12
CA ILE A 122 -18.19 5.29 2.84
C ILE A 122 -19.04 4.06 3.15
N SER A 123 -20.25 3.98 2.62
CA SER A 123 -21.17 2.85 2.84
C SER A 123 -20.60 1.51 2.35
N GLY A 124 -19.68 1.53 1.39
CA GLY A 124 -18.98 0.36 0.87
C GLY A 124 -17.87 -0.18 1.77
N ILE A 125 -17.55 0.47 2.90
CA ILE A 125 -16.49 -0.01 3.81
C ILE A 125 -16.94 -1.29 4.49
N GLN A 126 -16.21 -2.38 4.20
CA GLN A 126 -16.43 -3.71 4.77
C GLN A 126 -15.46 -4.01 5.91
N ALA A 127 -14.31 -3.34 5.96
CA ALA A 127 -13.28 -3.60 6.95
C ALA A 127 -12.39 -2.39 7.21
N PHE A 128 -11.86 -2.34 8.42
CA PHE A 128 -10.73 -1.47 8.80
C PHE A 128 -9.49 -2.32 8.89
N PHE A 129 -8.59 -2.21 7.92
CA PHE A 129 -7.32 -2.94 7.92
C PHE A 129 -6.31 -2.31 6.96
N ASP A 130 -5.05 -2.56 7.23
CA ASP A 130 -3.95 -2.34 6.28
C ASP A 130 -3.63 -3.68 5.62
N PRO A 131 -3.62 -3.81 4.29
CA PRO A 131 -3.31 -5.07 3.63
C PRO A 131 -1.95 -5.66 4.02
N GLY A 132 -1.05 -4.87 4.58
CA GLY A 132 0.19 -5.36 5.20
C GLY A 132 -0.03 -6.40 6.28
N CYS A 133 -1.20 -6.41 6.93
CA CYS A 133 -1.58 -7.45 7.90
C CYS A 133 -1.70 -8.85 7.28
N LEU A 134 -1.77 -8.96 5.95
CA LEU A 134 -1.81 -10.24 5.25
C LEU A 134 -0.43 -10.90 5.08
N ILE A 135 0.67 -10.16 5.31
CA ILE A 135 2.04 -10.67 5.19
C ILE A 135 2.26 -11.99 5.95
N PRO A 136 1.87 -12.13 7.23
CA PRO A 136 2.07 -13.38 7.96
C PRO A 136 1.34 -14.59 7.36
N VAL A 137 0.25 -14.35 6.64
CA VAL A 137 -0.53 -15.41 5.97
C VAL A 137 0.11 -15.76 4.63
N LEU A 138 0.37 -14.74 3.80
CA LEU A 138 0.90 -14.91 2.45
C LEU A 138 2.33 -15.46 2.42
N TYR A 139 3.14 -15.09 3.41
CA TYR A 139 4.56 -15.47 3.50
C TYR A 139 4.83 -16.46 4.66
N ARG A 140 3.83 -17.24 5.05
CA ARG A 140 3.94 -18.16 6.18
C ARG A 140 5.15 -19.10 6.09
N ALA A 141 5.32 -19.72 4.94
CA ALA A 141 6.41 -20.67 4.72
C ALA A 141 7.79 -20.01 4.85
N GLN A 142 7.96 -18.82 4.28
CA GLN A 142 9.21 -18.06 4.36
C GLN A 142 9.49 -17.59 5.79
N ILE A 143 8.46 -17.18 6.52
CA ILE A 143 8.58 -16.78 7.93
C ILE A 143 8.98 -17.97 8.80
N ASP A 144 8.34 -19.12 8.61
CA ASP A 144 8.64 -20.33 9.36
C ASP A 144 10.05 -20.85 9.05
N GLU A 145 10.50 -20.73 7.80
CA GLU A 145 11.88 -21.05 7.42
C GLU A 145 12.88 -20.08 8.05
N ALA A 146 12.61 -18.77 8.04
CA ALA A 146 13.46 -17.79 8.69
C ALA A 146 13.58 -18.02 10.21
N ARG A 147 12.49 -18.44 10.86
CA ARG A 147 12.50 -18.83 12.27
C ARG A 147 13.35 -20.05 12.53
N ARG A 148 13.28 -21.08 11.69
CA ARG A 148 14.09 -22.30 11.79
C ARG A 148 15.59 -22.02 11.64
N ARG A 149 15.96 -21.08 10.79
CA ARG A 149 17.35 -20.64 10.61
C ARG A 149 17.89 -19.75 11.74
N GLY A 150 17.14 -19.58 12.82
CA GLY A 150 17.59 -18.78 13.97
C GLY A 150 17.45 -17.27 13.77
N GLY A 151 16.69 -16.83 12.77
CA GLY A 151 16.44 -15.41 12.49
C GLY A 151 15.56 -14.69 13.51
N ALA A 152 14.94 -15.43 14.43
CA ALA A 152 14.21 -14.87 15.55
C ALA A 152 14.88 -15.29 16.87
N HIS A 153 15.48 -14.33 17.58
CA HIS A 153 15.86 -14.54 18.98
C HIS A 153 14.60 -14.55 19.84
N PRO A 154 14.22 -15.70 20.45
CA PRO A 154 13.10 -15.73 21.39
C PRO A 154 13.43 -14.82 22.58
N GLY A 155 12.55 -13.87 22.87
CA GLY A 155 12.64 -13.06 24.10
C GLY A 155 13.39 -11.72 23.98
N GLY A 156 13.86 -11.32 22.81
CA GLY A 156 14.45 -9.99 22.61
C GLY A 156 13.42 -8.97 22.11
N THR A 157 13.48 -7.75 22.64
CA THR A 157 12.77 -6.60 22.05
C THR A 157 13.58 -6.06 20.88
N LYS A 158 12.96 -5.94 19.71
CA LYS A 158 13.56 -5.27 18.54
C LYS A 158 12.87 -3.93 18.34
N ILE A 159 13.65 -2.87 18.29
CA ILE A 159 13.18 -1.52 17.98
C ILE A 159 13.45 -1.29 16.50
N ILE A 160 12.39 -0.98 15.74
CA ILE A 160 12.49 -0.60 14.32
C ILE A 160 12.08 0.86 14.24
N PRO A 161 13.02 1.79 14.33
CA PRO A 161 12.72 3.21 14.27
C PRO A 161 12.24 3.59 12.86
N HIS A 162 11.42 4.63 12.78
CA HIS A 162 11.08 5.24 11.51
C HIS A 162 12.32 5.95 10.94
N TYR A 163 12.50 5.95 9.61
CA TYR A 163 13.67 6.56 8.94
C TYR A 163 13.88 8.06 9.23
N ARG A 164 12.86 8.73 9.80
CA ARG A 164 12.91 10.14 10.23
C ARG A 164 13.10 10.31 11.73
N ASP A 165 13.13 9.22 12.47
CA ASP A 165 13.36 9.30 13.90
C ASP A 165 14.80 9.77 14.14
N ASP A 166 14.96 10.79 14.95
CA ASP A 166 16.26 11.37 15.24
C ASP A 166 17.16 10.34 15.93
N ARG A 167 18.44 10.36 15.60
CA ARG A 167 19.38 9.25 15.74
C ARG A 167 19.99 9.11 17.13
N GLU A 168 19.38 9.66 18.14
CA GLU A 168 19.81 9.50 19.54
C GLU A 168 19.05 8.36 20.22
N TRP A 169 19.48 7.10 19.94
CA TRP A 169 19.10 5.91 20.69
C TRP A 169 20.29 5.34 21.41
#